data_c3ea5da420a68813d6ba41b87f3012e8
#
_entry.id   c3ea5da420a68813d6ba41b87f3012e8
#
_cell.length_a   1.000
_cell.length_b   1.000
_cell.length_c   1.000
_cell.angle_alpha   90.00
_cell.angle_beta   90.00
_cell.angle_gamma   90.00
#
_symmetry.space_group_name_H-M   'P 1'
#
loop_
_entity.id
_entity.type
_entity.pdbx_description
1 polymer ?
#
loop_
_entity_poly.entity_id
_entity_poly.type
_entity_poly.pdbx_seq_one_letter_code
_entity_poly.pdbx_strand_id
1 'polypeptide(L)'
;MKNPSLHRYATRPGLYFTDDGGADAVVRSETADQVWFCVLEPLDQPSAFYADAARLFNEPGLTFIDQAKKQRICTRRIPSLNLRETLFRMDGPNYGLWYVHVPQAWDGMQYGYRVNGPWDPNHGVSFNPYKLLLDPYAKGIEGKMELDPGAFAYECEIKNGKVAGSPFGPMSTVDSLGHMPVSVAIDDRDINKHMGEPSHPHVPWSKTVIYELHVKGFTANAPWLPPELRGTYACLLYTSDAADEEDS
;
A
#
# COMPACT_ATOMS: atom_id res chain seq x y z
N MET A 1 1.93 -30.35 8.35
CA MET A 1 0.47 -30.11 8.37
C MET A 1 0.20 -28.99 7.39
N LYS A 2 -0.60 -29.20 6.34
CA LYS A 2 -1.00 -28.16 5.40
C LYS A 2 -2.01 -27.27 6.12
N ASN A 3 -1.71 -25.99 6.24
CA ASN A 3 -2.61 -25.03 6.88
C ASN A 3 -3.87 -24.87 6.00
N PRO A 4 -5.08 -25.21 6.46
CA PRO A 4 -6.29 -25.15 5.64
C PRO A 4 -6.68 -23.76 5.17
N SER A 5 -6.21 -22.71 5.84
CA SER A 5 -6.43 -21.30 5.48
C SER A 5 -5.68 -20.89 4.19
N LEU A 6 -4.55 -21.50 3.90
CA LEU A 6 -3.72 -21.23 2.71
C LEU A 6 -4.47 -21.41 1.37
N HIS A 7 -5.48 -22.28 1.31
CA HIS A 7 -6.20 -22.57 0.06
C HIS A 7 -7.29 -21.56 -0.32
N ARG A 8 -7.80 -20.79 0.65
CA ARG A 8 -9.00 -19.96 0.42
C ARG A 8 -8.67 -18.58 -0.18
N TYR A 9 -7.50 -18.04 0.14
CA TYR A 9 -7.09 -16.68 -0.28
C TYR A 9 -5.90 -16.65 -1.24
N ALA A 10 -5.19 -17.76 -1.41
CA ALA A 10 -3.99 -17.85 -2.26
C ALA A 10 -4.21 -17.54 -3.76
N THR A 11 -5.44 -17.32 -4.20
CA THR A 11 -5.78 -16.99 -5.58
C THR A 11 -6.22 -15.54 -5.78
N ARG A 12 -6.42 -14.78 -4.71
CA ARG A 12 -6.96 -13.41 -4.78
C ARG A 12 -5.97 -12.41 -4.19
N PRO A 13 -5.34 -11.54 -5.01
CA PRO A 13 -4.46 -10.51 -4.51
C PRO A 13 -5.14 -9.50 -3.57
N GLY A 14 -4.40 -9.00 -2.59
CA GLY A 14 -4.84 -8.05 -1.57
C GLY A 14 -4.47 -8.46 -0.15
N LEU A 15 -4.91 -7.68 0.83
CA LEU A 15 -4.75 -7.94 2.26
C LEU A 15 -6.11 -8.30 2.88
N TYR A 16 -6.17 -9.42 3.59
CA TYR A 16 -7.38 -9.98 4.18
C TYR A 16 -7.17 -10.29 5.65
N PHE A 17 -7.90 -9.63 6.54
CA PHE A 17 -7.90 -9.97 7.96
C PHE A 17 -8.49 -11.35 8.20
N THR A 18 -7.88 -12.08 9.13
CA THR A 18 -8.23 -13.45 9.47
C THR A 18 -8.81 -13.53 10.88
N ASP A 19 -9.54 -14.62 11.19
CA ASP A 19 -10.24 -14.79 12.47
C ASP A 19 -9.28 -15.07 13.64
N ASP A 20 -8.03 -15.41 13.36
CA ASP A 20 -6.96 -15.62 14.36
C ASP A 20 -6.28 -14.32 14.82
N GLY A 21 -6.75 -13.17 14.35
CA GLY A 21 -6.20 -11.85 14.68
C GLY A 21 -5.01 -11.44 13.82
N GLY A 22 -4.74 -12.17 12.73
CA GLY A 22 -3.74 -11.85 11.73
C GLY A 22 -4.33 -11.31 10.43
N ALA A 23 -3.49 -11.27 9.38
CA ALA A 23 -3.91 -11.00 8.02
C ALA A 23 -3.11 -11.84 7.01
N ASP A 24 -3.77 -12.23 5.94
CA ASP A 24 -3.18 -12.87 4.78
C ASP A 24 -2.90 -11.83 3.70
N ALA A 25 -1.64 -11.67 3.31
CA ALA A 25 -1.21 -10.78 2.24
C ALA A 25 -0.88 -11.59 1.00
N VAL A 26 -1.44 -11.19 -0.15
CA VAL A 26 -1.23 -11.83 -1.46
C VAL A 26 -0.94 -10.77 -2.51
N VAL A 27 0.16 -10.94 -3.25
CA VAL A 27 0.51 -10.04 -4.35
C VAL A 27 1.00 -10.84 -5.56
N ARG A 28 0.79 -10.30 -6.75
CA ARG A 28 1.24 -10.92 -7.99
C ARG A 28 2.55 -10.32 -8.49
N SER A 29 3.53 -11.17 -8.77
CA SER A 29 4.73 -10.85 -9.52
C SER A 29 5.29 -12.13 -10.14
N GLU A 30 5.36 -12.17 -11.48
CA GLU A 30 5.76 -13.39 -12.20
C GLU A 30 7.28 -13.57 -12.27
N THR A 31 8.01 -12.46 -12.26
CA THR A 31 9.46 -12.44 -12.53
C THR A 31 10.30 -11.96 -11.35
N ALA A 32 9.69 -11.72 -10.20
CA ALA A 32 10.43 -11.41 -8.98
C ALA A 32 11.18 -12.64 -8.46
N ASP A 33 12.40 -12.41 -7.95
CA ASP A 33 13.20 -13.44 -7.27
C ASP A 33 12.75 -13.60 -5.81
N GLN A 34 12.31 -12.51 -5.18
CA GLN A 34 11.90 -12.48 -3.78
C GLN A 34 10.99 -11.30 -3.49
N VAL A 35 9.96 -11.53 -2.69
CA VAL A 35 9.03 -10.50 -2.21
C VAL A 35 8.98 -10.51 -0.70
N TRP A 36 8.94 -9.32 -0.09
CA TRP A 36 8.69 -9.11 1.33
C TRP A 36 7.44 -8.26 1.51
N PHE A 37 6.58 -8.68 2.42
CA PHE A 37 5.56 -7.83 3.01
C PHE A 37 6.20 -7.07 4.17
N CYS A 38 6.08 -5.75 4.19
CA CYS A 38 6.76 -4.88 5.14
C CYS A 38 5.73 -4.15 5.99
N VAL A 39 5.84 -4.29 7.31
CA VAL A 39 5.01 -3.57 8.28
C VAL A 39 5.81 -2.46 8.91
N LEU A 40 5.18 -1.30 9.05
CA LEU A 40 5.76 -0.11 9.66
C LEU A 40 5.13 0.16 11.02
N GLU A 41 5.96 0.35 12.03
CA GLU A 41 5.55 0.65 13.40
C GLU A 41 6.35 1.84 13.97
N PRO A 42 5.75 2.71 14.80
CA PRO A 42 6.51 3.73 15.54
C PRO A 42 7.57 3.10 16.46
N LEU A 43 8.76 3.71 16.54
CA LEU A 43 9.83 3.20 17.40
C LEU A 43 9.57 3.40 18.90
N ASP A 44 8.78 4.40 19.24
CA ASP A 44 8.41 4.76 20.61
C ASP A 44 7.30 3.90 21.20
N GLN A 45 6.75 2.99 20.40
CA GLN A 45 5.73 2.02 20.82
C GLN A 45 6.29 0.59 20.88
N PRO A 46 5.74 -0.28 21.74
CA PRO A 46 6.05 -1.71 21.71
C PRO A 46 5.74 -2.30 20.33
N SER A 47 6.61 -3.19 19.84
CA SER A 47 6.33 -3.88 18.58
C SER A 47 5.26 -4.96 18.77
N ALA A 48 4.31 -5.02 17.83
CA ALA A 48 3.34 -6.10 17.76
C ALA A 48 4.00 -7.45 17.38
N PHE A 49 5.16 -7.40 16.69
CA PHE A 49 5.73 -8.60 16.10
C PHE A 49 6.86 -9.23 16.89
N TYR A 50 7.82 -8.50 17.47
CA TYR A 50 8.88 -9.10 18.29
C TYR A 50 9.74 -8.04 18.99
N ALA A 51 9.86 -8.11 20.31
CA ALA A 51 10.79 -7.27 21.08
C ALA A 51 12.28 -7.60 20.80
N ASP A 52 12.58 -8.82 20.38
CA ASP A 52 13.96 -9.32 20.20
C ASP A 52 14.47 -9.36 18.76
N ALA A 53 13.60 -9.22 17.75
CA ALA A 53 14.00 -9.21 16.34
C ALA A 53 14.90 -8.00 15.96
N ALA A 54 14.93 -6.97 16.80
CA ALA A 54 15.82 -5.83 16.65
C ALA A 54 17.33 -6.17 16.70
N ARG A 55 17.72 -7.37 17.14
CA ARG A 55 19.11 -7.84 17.16
C ARG A 55 19.64 -8.29 15.81
N LEU A 56 18.78 -8.45 14.81
CA LEU A 56 19.11 -9.16 13.58
C LEU A 56 19.75 -8.29 12.50
N PHE A 57 19.70 -6.95 12.62
CA PHE A 57 20.26 -6.03 11.61
C PHE A 57 21.62 -5.42 11.95
N ASN A 58 22.43 -6.07 12.75
CA ASN A 58 23.73 -5.55 13.18
C ASN A 58 24.93 -6.31 12.61
N GLU A 59 24.80 -7.01 11.47
CA GLU A 59 25.97 -7.60 10.82
C GLU A 59 26.76 -6.49 10.08
N PRO A 60 27.98 -6.16 10.50
CA PRO A 60 28.79 -5.14 9.85
C PRO A 60 29.03 -5.49 8.37
N GLY A 61 28.87 -4.50 7.48
CA GLY A 61 29.14 -4.66 6.06
C GLY A 61 28.02 -5.25 5.21
N LEU A 62 26.87 -5.60 5.80
CA LEU A 62 25.68 -6.02 5.04
C LEU A 62 24.64 -4.90 4.99
N THR A 63 23.99 -4.75 3.84
CA THR A 63 22.79 -3.90 3.73
C THR A 63 21.60 -4.57 4.40
N PHE A 64 20.55 -3.81 4.71
CA PHE A 64 19.32 -4.40 5.26
C PHE A 64 18.67 -5.40 4.29
N ILE A 65 18.85 -5.20 3.00
CA ILE A 65 18.37 -6.15 1.95
C ILE A 65 19.15 -7.45 1.99
N ASP A 66 20.49 -7.41 2.15
CA ASP A 66 21.29 -8.63 2.23
C ASP A 66 20.93 -9.47 3.46
N GLN A 67 20.59 -8.80 4.57
CA GLN A 67 20.12 -9.45 5.78
C GLN A 67 18.71 -10.03 5.58
N ALA A 68 17.80 -9.28 4.97
CA ALA A 68 16.45 -9.74 4.67
C ALA A 68 16.43 -10.98 3.75
N LYS A 69 17.37 -11.08 2.82
CA LYS A 69 17.51 -12.27 1.95
C LYS A 69 17.83 -13.56 2.71
N LYS A 70 18.48 -13.46 3.87
CA LYS A 70 18.89 -14.62 4.67
C LYS A 70 17.82 -15.11 5.65
N GLN A 71 16.79 -14.33 5.93
CA GLN A 71 15.84 -14.57 7.01
C GLN A 71 14.38 -14.57 6.53
N ARG A 72 13.49 -15.27 7.26
CA ARG A 72 12.05 -15.24 6.97
C ARG A 72 11.38 -13.99 7.51
N ILE A 73 11.81 -13.55 8.68
CA ILE A 73 11.32 -12.32 9.32
C ILE A 73 12.53 -11.56 9.82
N CYS A 74 12.60 -10.29 9.54
CA CYS A 74 13.65 -9.42 10.02
C CYS A 74 13.11 -8.00 10.24
N THR A 75 13.72 -7.31 11.21
CA THR A 75 13.29 -5.97 11.61
C THR A 75 14.48 -5.02 11.58
N ARG A 76 14.29 -3.83 11.04
CA ARG A 76 15.24 -2.73 11.15
C ARG A 76 14.63 -1.52 11.84
N ARG A 77 15.47 -0.70 12.44
CA ARG A 77 15.11 0.58 13.03
C ARG A 77 15.56 1.71 12.10
N ILE A 78 14.70 2.71 11.96
CA ILE A 78 14.96 3.91 11.14
C ILE A 78 14.72 5.12 12.04
N PRO A 79 15.72 5.49 12.89
CA PRO A 79 15.55 6.55 13.88
C PRO A 79 15.21 7.90 13.28
N SER A 80 15.71 8.21 12.08
CA SER A 80 15.43 9.47 11.36
C SER A 80 13.96 9.68 11.04
N LEU A 81 13.19 8.59 10.93
CA LEU A 81 11.75 8.61 10.67
C LEU A 81 10.92 8.24 11.91
N ASN A 82 11.55 7.93 13.03
CA ASN A 82 10.91 7.32 14.21
C ASN A 82 10.14 6.04 13.87
N LEU A 83 10.64 5.23 12.95
CA LEU A 83 9.99 4.03 12.45
C LEU A 83 10.82 2.77 12.67
N ARG A 84 10.09 1.68 12.83
CA ARG A 84 10.57 0.30 12.71
C ARG A 84 9.92 -0.33 11.50
N GLU A 85 10.69 -1.02 10.67
CA GLU A 85 10.18 -1.79 9.55
C GLU A 85 10.45 -3.27 9.78
N THR A 86 9.39 -4.08 9.82
CA THR A 86 9.47 -5.54 9.91
C THR A 86 9.13 -6.14 8.55
N LEU A 87 10.08 -6.90 7.99
CA LEU A 87 9.98 -7.54 6.69
C LEU A 87 9.63 -9.02 6.89
N PHE A 88 8.52 -9.44 6.32
CA PHE A 88 8.07 -10.82 6.26
C PHE A 88 8.33 -11.36 4.86
N ARG A 89 9.23 -12.35 4.73
CA ARG A 89 9.49 -12.99 3.45
C ARG A 89 8.27 -13.77 3.00
N MET A 90 7.77 -13.48 1.82
CA MET A 90 6.62 -14.16 1.23
C MET A 90 7.02 -15.49 0.60
N ASP A 91 6.12 -16.45 0.64
CA ASP A 91 6.25 -17.73 -0.06
C ASP A 91 5.70 -17.60 -1.48
N GLY A 92 6.47 -18.07 -2.46
CA GLY A 92 6.11 -17.95 -3.88
C GLY A 92 7.33 -18.05 -4.80
N PRO A 93 7.15 -17.83 -6.13
CA PRO A 93 5.84 -17.65 -6.76
C PRO A 93 5.10 -18.99 -6.94
N ASN A 94 3.80 -18.96 -6.73
CA ASN A 94 2.90 -20.03 -7.13
C ASN A 94 1.91 -19.46 -8.15
N TYR A 95 2.05 -19.83 -9.41
CA TYR A 95 1.33 -19.20 -10.54
C TYR A 95 1.45 -17.65 -10.55
N GLY A 96 2.64 -17.14 -10.23
CA GLY A 96 2.93 -15.70 -10.13
C GLY A 96 2.43 -15.02 -8.84
N LEU A 97 1.80 -15.75 -7.93
CA LEU A 97 1.32 -15.23 -6.65
C LEU A 97 2.33 -15.49 -5.53
N TRP A 98 2.52 -14.49 -4.71
CA TRP A 98 3.31 -14.50 -3.48
C TRP A 98 2.36 -14.34 -2.29
N TYR A 99 2.61 -15.08 -1.23
CA TYR A 99 1.74 -15.16 -0.06
C TYR A 99 2.54 -15.10 1.24
N VAL A 100 1.97 -14.44 2.26
CA VAL A 100 2.41 -14.54 3.64
C VAL A 100 1.23 -14.32 4.59
N HIS A 101 1.22 -15.08 5.69
CA HIS A 101 0.39 -14.80 6.84
C HIS A 101 1.16 -13.90 7.82
N VAL A 102 0.56 -12.77 8.18
CA VAL A 102 1.11 -11.80 9.13
C VAL A 102 0.32 -11.94 10.43
N PRO A 103 0.94 -12.44 11.51
CA PRO A 103 0.25 -12.57 12.78
C PRO A 103 0.00 -11.18 13.40
N GLN A 104 -1.05 -11.05 14.19
CA GLN A 104 -1.34 -9.82 14.95
C GLN A 104 -1.45 -8.54 14.08
N ALA A 105 -2.07 -8.65 12.92
CA ALA A 105 -2.40 -7.49 12.09
C ALA A 105 -3.56 -6.69 12.71
N TRP A 106 -3.55 -5.37 12.51
CA TRP A 106 -4.57 -4.47 13.06
C TRP A 106 -5.09 -3.49 12.02
N ASP A 107 -6.28 -2.98 12.23
CA ASP A 107 -6.86 -1.89 11.44
C ASP A 107 -6.02 -0.62 11.57
N GLY A 108 -5.71 0.04 10.45
CA GLY A 108 -4.80 1.18 10.43
C GLY A 108 -3.31 0.80 10.34
N MET A 109 -2.93 -0.49 10.28
CA MET A 109 -1.53 -0.91 10.11
C MET A 109 -0.96 -0.36 8.80
N GLN A 110 0.15 0.38 8.89
CA GLN A 110 0.88 0.85 7.72
C GLN A 110 1.76 -0.28 7.16
N TYR A 111 1.71 -0.48 5.84
CA TYR A 111 2.43 -1.55 5.18
C TYR A 111 2.81 -1.23 3.73
N GLY A 112 3.61 -2.09 3.14
CA GLY A 112 3.95 -2.07 1.71
C GLY A 112 4.70 -3.31 1.30
N TYR A 113 5.21 -3.33 0.08
CA TYR A 113 5.99 -4.43 -0.45
C TYR A 113 7.39 -3.99 -0.85
N ARG A 114 8.40 -4.85 -0.58
CA ARG A 114 9.71 -4.75 -1.22
C ARG A 114 9.90 -5.93 -2.12
N VAL A 115 10.41 -5.67 -3.33
CA VAL A 115 10.52 -6.71 -4.36
C VAL A 115 11.95 -6.72 -4.90
N ASN A 116 12.59 -7.88 -4.84
CA ASN A 116 13.89 -8.14 -5.44
C ASN A 116 13.72 -8.94 -6.72
N GLY A 117 14.51 -8.62 -7.72
CA GLY A 117 14.51 -9.28 -9.02
C GLY A 117 15.51 -8.61 -9.96
N PRO A 118 15.49 -8.95 -11.25
CA PRO A 118 16.39 -8.36 -12.23
C PRO A 118 16.18 -6.85 -12.37
N TRP A 119 17.30 -6.13 -12.56
CA TRP A 119 17.31 -4.72 -12.95
C TRP A 119 17.73 -4.62 -14.42
N ASP A 120 16.76 -4.57 -15.31
CA ASP A 120 16.93 -4.41 -16.75
C ASP A 120 15.85 -3.52 -17.34
N PRO A 121 15.91 -2.20 -17.06
CA PRO A 121 14.87 -1.26 -17.45
C PRO A 121 14.73 -1.12 -18.96
N ASN A 122 15.75 -1.43 -19.75
CA ASN A 122 15.67 -1.43 -21.21
C ASN A 122 14.71 -2.50 -21.76
N HIS A 123 14.48 -3.57 -21.00
CA HIS A 123 13.51 -4.63 -21.33
C HIS A 123 12.26 -4.57 -20.46
N GLY A 124 12.02 -3.44 -19.78
CA GLY A 124 10.81 -3.22 -18.96
C GLY A 124 10.83 -3.89 -17.58
N VAL A 125 12.00 -4.36 -17.12
CA VAL A 125 12.17 -5.04 -15.83
C VAL A 125 12.97 -4.14 -14.89
N SER A 126 12.34 -3.65 -13.81
CA SER A 126 12.96 -2.64 -12.92
C SER A 126 12.68 -2.94 -11.44
N PHE A 127 13.06 -4.13 -10.98
CA PHE A 127 12.93 -4.49 -9.57
C PHE A 127 13.98 -3.77 -8.73
N ASN A 128 13.52 -3.10 -7.66
CA ASN A 128 14.41 -2.41 -6.74
C ASN A 128 13.96 -2.63 -5.28
N PRO A 129 14.65 -3.48 -4.50
CA PRO A 129 14.27 -3.79 -3.13
C PRO A 129 14.43 -2.61 -2.15
N TYR A 130 15.15 -1.55 -2.54
CA TYR A 130 15.23 -0.32 -1.74
C TYR A 130 13.95 0.53 -1.83
N LYS A 131 13.02 0.20 -2.73
CA LYS A 131 11.76 0.90 -2.88
C LYS A 131 10.65 0.15 -2.16
N LEU A 132 10.03 0.81 -1.16
CA LEU A 132 8.78 0.35 -0.56
C LEU A 132 7.65 0.69 -1.53
N LEU A 133 6.96 -0.32 -2.02
CA LEU A 133 5.89 -0.19 -3.00
C LEU A 133 4.53 -0.24 -2.31
N LEU A 134 3.60 0.55 -2.82
CA LEU A 134 2.20 0.45 -2.43
C LEU A 134 1.61 -0.90 -2.87
N ASP A 135 0.67 -1.40 -2.08
CA ASP A 135 -0.17 -2.52 -2.49
C ASP A 135 -1.14 -2.03 -3.59
N PRO A 136 -1.14 -2.65 -4.79
CA PRO A 136 -2.12 -2.31 -5.83
C PRO A 136 -3.58 -2.50 -5.39
N TYR A 137 -3.82 -3.27 -4.34
CA TYR A 137 -5.14 -3.56 -3.77
C TYR A 137 -5.37 -2.88 -2.41
N ALA A 138 -4.53 -1.89 -2.04
CA ALA A 138 -4.69 -1.15 -0.80
C ALA A 138 -6.04 -0.45 -0.75
N LYS A 139 -6.74 -0.58 0.39
CA LYS A 139 -7.99 0.11 0.67
C LYS A 139 -7.76 1.50 1.27
N GLY A 140 -6.61 1.72 1.88
CA GLY A 140 -6.18 3.00 2.44
C GLY A 140 -4.74 3.34 2.05
N ILE A 141 -4.45 4.63 1.92
CA ILE A 141 -3.13 5.17 1.61
C ILE A 141 -2.88 6.37 2.53
N GLU A 142 -1.70 6.43 3.12
CA GLU A 142 -1.28 7.54 4.00
C GLU A 142 0.06 8.11 3.53
N GLY A 143 0.23 9.43 3.75
CA GLY A 143 1.42 10.16 3.37
C GLY A 143 1.30 10.86 2.02
N LYS A 144 2.41 11.45 1.61
CA LYS A 144 2.51 12.21 0.35
C LYS A 144 3.80 11.82 -0.37
N MET A 145 3.77 11.89 -1.69
CA MET A 145 4.98 11.80 -2.49
C MET A 145 5.75 13.12 -2.40
N GLU A 146 7.02 13.05 -2.10
CA GLU A 146 7.95 14.17 -2.17
C GLU A 146 8.83 14.04 -3.41
N LEU A 147 9.16 15.16 -4.04
CA LEU A 147 10.08 15.19 -5.17
C LEU A 147 11.52 15.12 -4.65
N ASP A 148 11.96 13.90 -4.36
CA ASP A 148 13.25 13.56 -3.79
C ASP A 148 13.88 12.39 -4.56
N PRO A 149 15.22 12.29 -4.65
CA PRO A 149 15.87 11.12 -5.28
C PRO A 149 15.42 9.77 -4.70
N GLY A 150 15.04 9.72 -3.43
CA GLY A 150 14.51 8.52 -2.78
C GLY A 150 13.22 7.98 -3.42
N ALA A 151 12.40 8.84 -4.05
CA ALA A 151 11.17 8.43 -4.71
C ALA A 151 11.40 7.66 -6.03
N PHE A 152 12.61 7.72 -6.61
CA PHE A 152 12.92 7.13 -7.92
C PHE A 152 13.68 5.82 -7.79
N ALA A 153 13.33 4.83 -8.62
CA ALA A 153 13.99 3.53 -8.63
C ALA A 153 15.39 3.55 -9.24
N TYR A 154 15.72 4.56 -10.04
CA TYR A 154 17.01 4.79 -10.68
C TYR A 154 17.77 5.94 -10.04
N GLU A 155 19.08 5.98 -10.23
CA GLU A 155 19.90 7.07 -9.73
C GLU A 155 19.55 8.39 -10.44
N CYS A 156 19.23 9.42 -9.64
CA CYS A 156 18.91 10.75 -10.14
C CYS A 156 19.25 11.82 -9.11
N GLU A 157 19.23 13.07 -9.58
CA GLU A 157 19.32 14.28 -8.76
C GLU A 157 18.09 15.16 -9.01
N ILE A 158 17.73 15.96 -8.02
CA ILE A 158 16.70 16.99 -8.21
C ILE A 158 17.37 18.34 -8.42
N LYS A 159 17.24 18.90 -9.62
CA LYS A 159 17.80 20.21 -9.99
C LYS A 159 16.67 21.15 -10.43
N ASN A 160 16.54 22.28 -9.73
CA ASN A 160 15.51 23.31 -10.06
C ASN A 160 14.07 22.70 -10.14
N GLY A 161 13.72 21.78 -9.24
CA GLY A 161 12.41 21.12 -9.23
C GLY A 161 12.19 20.12 -10.39
N LYS A 162 13.26 19.70 -11.05
CA LYS A 162 13.22 18.70 -12.14
C LYS A 162 14.12 17.52 -11.83
N VAL A 163 13.69 16.34 -12.25
CA VAL A 163 14.48 15.11 -12.13
C VAL A 163 15.57 15.11 -13.21
N ALA A 164 16.82 15.01 -12.78
CA ALA A 164 17.98 14.84 -13.64
C ALA A 164 18.54 13.41 -13.44
N GLY A 165 18.26 12.53 -14.36
CA GLY A 165 18.60 11.11 -14.37
C GLY A 165 17.89 10.39 -15.49
N SER A 166 18.26 9.14 -15.72
CA SER A 166 17.62 8.31 -16.75
C SER A 166 16.90 7.12 -16.09
N PRO A 167 15.62 6.86 -16.41
CA PRO A 167 14.92 5.68 -15.93
C PRO A 167 15.55 4.36 -16.41
N PHE A 168 16.43 4.44 -17.41
CA PHE A 168 17.24 3.33 -17.94
C PHE A 168 18.65 3.27 -17.33
N GLY A 169 18.95 4.13 -16.36
CA GLY A 169 20.23 4.21 -15.68
C GLY A 169 20.43 3.18 -14.56
N PRO A 170 21.47 3.37 -13.76
CA PRO A 170 21.74 2.50 -12.61
C PRO A 170 20.60 2.49 -11.60
N MET A 171 20.44 1.35 -10.91
CA MET A 171 19.49 1.19 -9.80
C MET A 171 19.88 2.07 -8.62
N SER A 172 18.96 2.87 -8.10
CA SER A 172 19.15 3.67 -6.88
C SER A 172 19.17 2.80 -5.64
N THR A 173 20.11 3.01 -4.74
CA THR A 173 20.17 2.38 -3.41
C THR A 173 19.59 3.24 -2.29
N VAL A 174 19.08 4.43 -2.62
CA VAL A 174 18.39 5.30 -1.66
C VAL A 174 17.04 4.70 -1.31
N ASP A 175 16.71 4.62 -0.03
CA ASP A 175 15.43 4.11 0.42
C ASP A 175 14.29 5.08 0.08
N SER A 176 13.15 4.56 -0.37
CA SER A 176 11.97 5.39 -0.63
C SER A 176 11.13 5.68 0.61
N LEU A 177 11.37 4.99 1.72
CA LEU A 177 10.62 5.19 2.96
C LEU A 177 10.83 6.61 3.50
N GLY A 178 9.74 7.32 3.77
CA GLY A 178 9.73 8.74 4.12
C GLY A 178 9.56 9.70 2.95
N HIS A 179 9.73 9.25 1.71
CA HIS A 179 9.58 10.06 0.48
C HIS A 179 8.32 9.69 -0.34
N MET A 180 7.71 8.57 -0.01
CA MET A 180 6.55 8.02 -0.71
C MET A 180 5.45 7.69 0.28
N PRO A 181 4.16 7.73 -0.15
CA PRO A 181 3.06 7.26 0.67
C PRO A 181 3.16 5.75 0.92
N VAL A 182 2.45 5.28 1.94
CA VAL A 182 2.38 3.87 2.34
C VAL A 182 0.94 3.37 2.30
N SER A 183 0.76 2.07 2.13
CA SER A 183 -0.54 1.43 2.21
C SER A 183 -1.01 1.35 3.66
N VAL A 184 -2.32 1.44 3.87
CA VAL A 184 -2.96 1.29 5.17
C VAL A 184 -3.95 0.13 5.13
N ALA A 185 -3.82 -0.79 6.07
CA ALA A 185 -4.72 -1.92 6.23
C ALA A 185 -6.06 -1.43 6.77
N ILE A 186 -7.16 -1.78 6.10
CA ILE A 186 -8.52 -1.45 6.53
C ILE A 186 -9.27 -2.76 6.76
N ASP A 187 -9.71 -2.97 8.00
CA ASP A 187 -10.58 -4.07 8.36
C ASP A 187 -12.05 -3.69 8.11
N ASP A 188 -12.57 -4.09 6.97
CA ASP A 188 -13.95 -3.81 6.57
C ASP A 188 -14.98 -4.84 7.10
N ARG A 189 -14.55 -5.85 7.88
CA ARG A 189 -15.46 -6.86 8.43
C ARG A 189 -16.51 -6.26 9.36
N ASP A 190 -16.13 -5.25 10.14
CA ASP A 190 -17.06 -4.55 11.04
C ASP A 190 -17.91 -3.50 10.32
N ILE A 191 -17.41 -2.88 9.26
CA ILE A 191 -18.18 -1.95 8.43
C ILE A 191 -19.40 -2.66 7.86
N ASN A 192 -19.22 -3.84 7.28
CA ASN A 192 -20.30 -4.63 6.71
C ASN A 192 -21.34 -5.07 7.75
N LYS A 193 -20.92 -5.30 9.01
CA LYS A 193 -21.85 -5.61 10.11
C LYS A 193 -22.74 -4.44 10.52
N HIS A 194 -22.20 -3.21 10.45
CA HIS A 194 -22.94 -2.00 10.90
C HIS A 194 -23.76 -1.37 9.79
N MET A 195 -23.33 -1.48 8.55
CA MET A 195 -24.03 -0.89 7.39
C MET A 195 -25.04 -1.83 6.74
N GLY A 196 -25.08 -3.11 7.14
CA GLY A 196 -25.88 -4.14 6.48
C GLY A 196 -25.31 -4.50 5.09
N GLU A 197 -25.89 -5.53 4.47
CA GLU A 197 -25.58 -5.84 3.09
C GLU A 197 -25.95 -4.64 2.21
N PRO A 198 -25.01 -4.05 1.43
CA PRO A 198 -25.37 -2.96 0.53
C PRO A 198 -26.39 -3.48 -0.47
N SER A 199 -27.59 -2.94 -0.42
CA SER A 199 -28.60 -3.24 -1.43
C SER A 199 -28.17 -2.58 -2.73
N HIS A 200 -27.62 -3.36 -3.64
CA HIS A 200 -27.35 -2.87 -4.98
C HIS A 200 -28.69 -2.68 -5.72
N PRO A 201 -29.02 -1.45 -6.17
CA PRO A 201 -30.17 -1.27 -7.00
C PRO A 201 -29.97 -2.07 -8.29
N HIS A 202 -30.79 -3.10 -8.52
CA HIS A 202 -30.75 -3.91 -9.74
C HIS A 202 -31.32 -3.12 -10.92
N VAL A 203 -30.64 -2.02 -11.31
CA VAL A 203 -31.03 -1.23 -12.48
C VAL A 203 -30.51 -1.89 -13.74
N PRO A 204 -31.39 -2.23 -14.71
CA PRO A 204 -30.95 -2.77 -16.00
C PRO A 204 -30.03 -1.77 -16.71
N TRP A 205 -29.01 -2.28 -17.42
CA TRP A 205 -28.08 -1.43 -18.18
C TRP A 205 -28.77 -0.47 -19.15
N SER A 206 -29.90 -0.87 -19.75
CA SER A 206 -30.73 -0.04 -20.63
C SER A 206 -31.38 1.17 -19.93
N LYS A 207 -31.40 1.18 -18.60
CA LYS A 207 -31.94 2.28 -17.78
C LYS A 207 -30.86 2.96 -16.93
N THR A 208 -29.61 2.52 -17.05
CA THR A 208 -28.50 3.06 -16.27
C THR A 208 -27.99 4.35 -16.91
N VAL A 209 -27.93 5.43 -16.15
CA VAL A 209 -27.27 6.67 -16.51
C VAL A 209 -25.98 6.77 -15.70
N ILE A 210 -24.84 6.94 -16.39
CA ILE A 210 -23.52 7.11 -15.75
C ILE A 210 -23.14 8.57 -15.87
N TYR A 211 -22.88 9.22 -14.73
CA TYR A 211 -22.37 10.57 -14.66
C TYR A 211 -20.98 10.56 -13.99
N GLU A 212 -19.93 10.85 -14.75
CA GLU A 212 -18.58 10.94 -14.25
C GLU A 212 -18.23 12.40 -13.94
N LEU A 213 -17.73 12.67 -12.75
CA LEU A 213 -17.30 14.00 -12.33
C LEU A 213 -16.06 13.97 -11.46
N HIS A 214 -15.28 15.05 -11.52
CA HIS A 214 -14.20 15.30 -10.57
C HIS A 214 -14.76 16.04 -9.36
N VAL A 215 -14.87 15.39 -8.20
CA VAL A 215 -15.52 15.91 -6.99
C VAL A 215 -15.10 17.34 -6.65
N LYS A 216 -13.78 17.59 -6.56
CA LYS A 216 -13.26 18.93 -6.26
C LYS A 216 -13.58 19.93 -7.37
N GLY A 217 -13.39 19.55 -8.63
CA GLY A 217 -13.59 20.44 -9.77
C GLY A 217 -15.07 20.82 -9.99
N PHE A 218 -15.97 19.91 -9.69
CA PHE A 218 -17.41 20.09 -9.92
C PHE A 218 -18.00 21.27 -9.15
N THR A 219 -17.63 21.43 -7.88
CA THR A 219 -18.20 22.46 -7.00
C THR A 219 -17.21 23.46 -6.45
N ALA A 220 -15.91 23.39 -6.80
CA ALA A 220 -14.88 24.28 -6.25
C ALA A 220 -15.21 25.76 -6.40
N ASN A 221 -15.88 26.12 -7.51
CA ASN A 221 -16.27 27.51 -7.84
C ASN A 221 -17.78 27.74 -7.76
N ALA A 222 -18.55 26.86 -7.12
CA ALA A 222 -20.00 26.97 -7.01
C ALA A 222 -20.39 28.09 -6.03
N PRO A 223 -20.94 29.25 -6.48
CA PRO A 223 -21.21 30.36 -5.59
C PRO A 223 -22.44 30.12 -4.66
N TRP A 224 -23.30 29.17 -5.02
CA TRP A 224 -24.50 28.80 -4.26
C TRP A 224 -24.20 27.82 -3.10
N LEU A 225 -23.00 27.26 -3.03
CA LEU A 225 -22.60 26.39 -1.93
C LEU A 225 -21.81 27.15 -0.86
N PRO A 226 -21.98 26.80 0.42
CA PRO A 226 -21.11 27.28 1.49
C PRO A 226 -19.63 26.95 1.16
N PRO A 227 -18.70 27.90 1.41
CA PRO A 227 -17.29 27.74 1.03
C PRO A 227 -16.64 26.45 1.57
N GLU A 228 -17.02 26.04 2.79
CA GLU A 228 -16.54 24.86 3.48
C GLU A 228 -16.97 23.53 2.84
N LEU A 229 -18.07 23.54 2.08
CA LEU A 229 -18.57 22.36 1.37
C LEU A 229 -18.04 22.25 -0.07
N ARG A 230 -17.50 23.35 -0.62
CA ARG A 230 -17.02 23.37 -2.01
C ARG A 230 -15.88 22.38 -2.22
N GLY A 231 -15.96 21.61 -3.29
CA GLY A 231 -14.94 20.63 -3.65
C GLY A 231 -14.83 19.42 -2.72
N THR A 232 -15.84 19.18 -1.90
CA THR A 232 -15.93 18.01 -1.00
C THR A 232 -17.00 17.03 -1.45
N TYR A 233 -17.00 15.81 -0.92
CA TYR A 233 -18.09 14.84 -1.16
C TYR A 233 -19.44 15.31 -0.58
N ALA A 234 -19.41 16.08 0.50
CA ALA A 234 -20.64 16.60 1.11
C ALA A 234 -21.46 17.51 0.17
N CYS A 235 -20.80 18.21 -0.76
CA CYS A 235 -21.51 19.02 -1.75
C CYS A 235 -22.35 18.20 -2.74
N LEU A 236 -21.98 16.94 -2.98
CA LEU A 236 -22.73 16.06 -3.89
C LEU A 236 -24.07 15.64 -3.29
N LEU A 237 -24.15 15.48 -1.96
CA LEU A 237 -25.40 15.24 -1.27
C LEU A 237 -26.35 16.46 -1.41
N TYR A 238 -25.82 17.66 -1.28
CA TYR A 238 -26.59 18.91 -1.41
C TYR A 238 -27.11 19.16 -2.82
N THR A 239 -26.41 18.66 -3.86
CA THR A 239 -26.84 18.82 -5.26
C THR A 239 -27.83 17.74 -5.69
N SER A 240 -27.83 16.57 -5.06
CA SER A 240 -28.81 15.50 -5.34
C SER A 240 -30.12 15.74 -4.65
N ASP A 241 -30.12 16.29 -3.43
CA ASP A 241 -31.33 16.62 -2.68
C ASP A 241 -32.15 17.75 -3.32
N ALA A 242 -31.46 18.71 -3.95
CA ALA A 242 -32.14 19.84 -4.64
C ALA A 242 -32.90 19.39 -5.91
N ALA A 243 -32.62 18.20 -6.45
CA ALA A 243 -33.35 17.66 -7.59
C ALA A 243 -34.66 16.98 -7.20
N ASP A 244 -34.79 16.53 -5.94
CA ASP A 244 -35.98 15.87 -5.43
C ASP A 244 -37.05 16.87 -4.91
N GLU A 245 -36.68 18.14 -4.61
CA GLU A 245 -37.57 19.15 -4.13
C GLU A 245 -38.39 19.89 -5.22
N GLU A 246 -37.97 19.76 -6.51
CA GLU A 246 -38.72 20.43 -7.60
C GLU A 246 -39.93 19.63 -8.11
N ASP A 247 -40.12 18.38 -7.66
CA ASP A 247 -41.27 17.54 -8.07
C ASP A 247 -42.41 17.44 -7.02
N SER A 248 -42.44 18.34 -6.04
CA SER A 248 -43.48 18.35 -5.02
C SER A 248 -44.41 19.61 -5.05
#